data_57e4bfe5d5c6875432d66c8cb4b45839
#
_entry.id   57e4bfe5d5c6875432d66c8cb4b45839
#
_cell.length_a   1.000
_cell.length_b   1.000
_cell.length_c   1.000
_cell.angle_alpha   90.00
_cell.angle_beta   90.00
_cell.angle_gamma   90.00
#
_symmetry.space_group_name_H-M   'P 1'
#
loop_
_entity.id
_entity.type
_entity.pdbx_description
1 polymer ?
#
loop_
_entity_poly.entity_id
_entity_poly.type
_entity_poly.pdbx_seq_one_letter_code
_entity_poly.pdbx_strand_id
1 'polypeptide(L)'
;MKADKDSPNPRIYQAKATHAVIGGNHIGADMLAQIVIDKYRYHLPEYCQVRQYADLGLKLPTSTLDGWVHAVPSRLERVYEALRDDVRNSDYLQIAEVPWRIADSPVNSRKGYAWQFLDNRPQSHDLYFLYMNGSRAGTVPRAELRDFRGAIQTDGYGVYDYLELLDNVTLLGCMAHVRRKFTDAQASHPELAMQAVKWLDLLYDLEEYQKAKGATYEEIAAKRQAKALPIMDAMVKWMESEHTKCTPSAPHGQGTRLRLQVMATLASLCP
;
A
#
# COMPACT_ATOMS: atom_id res chain seq x y z
N MET A 1 35.64 -7.84 -32.74
CA MET A 1 36.16 -7.24 -33.99
C MET A 1 37.01 -8.27 -34.71
N LYS A 2 36.65 -8.68 -35.91
CA LYS A 2 37.53 -9.47 -36.80
C LYS A 2 37.87 -8.59 -37.99
N ALA A 3 39.12 -8.39 -38.26
CA ALA A 3 39.59 -7.78 -39.49
C ALA A 3 39.87 -8.90 -40.48
N ASP A 4 39.31 -8.82 -41.66
CA ASP A 4 39.66 -9.67 -42.78
C ASP A 4 40.93 -9.09 -43.41
N LYS A 5 42.09 -9.62 -42.98
CA LYS A 5 43.41 -9.11 -43.38
C LYS A 5 43.80 -9.53 -44.78
N ASP A 6 43.11 -10.51 -45.35
CA ASP A 6 43.48 -11.12 -46.66
C ASP A 6 42.57 -10.61 -47.81
N SER A 7 41.67 -9.70 -47.54
CA SER A 7 40.82 -9.07 -48.58
C SER A 7 41.53 -7.90 -49.22
N PRO A 8 41.39 -7.71 -50.54
CA PRO A 8 41.89 -6.51 -51.25
C PRO A 8 41.26 -5.22 -50.78
N ASN A 9 40.21 -5.29 -49.97
CA ASN A 9 39.54 -4.17 -49.34
C ASN A 9 39.18 -4.50 -47.90
N PRO A 10 40.15 -4.41 -46.96
CA PRO A 10 39.94 -4.83 -45.57
C PRO A 10 38.81 -4.03 -44.91
N ARG A 11 37.76 -4.75 -44.54
CA ARG A 11 36.62 -4.17 -43.78
C ARG A 11 36.62 -4.71 -42.37
N ILE A 12 36.36 -3.81 -41.44
CA ILE A 12 36.11 -4.17 -40.05
C ILE A 12 34.63 -4.52 -39.91
N TYR A 13 34.33 -5.78 -39.62
CA TYR A 13 32.97 -6.22 -39.31
C TYR A 13 32.79 -6.17 -37.81
N GLN A 14 31.82 -5.36 -37.38
CA GLN A 14 31.38 -5.29 -35.98
C GLN A 14 29.93 -5.72 -35.93
N ALA A 15 29.65 -6.76 -35.15
CA ALA A 15 28.27 -7.10 -34.84
C ALA A 15 27.59 -5.89 -34.14
N LYS A 16 26.33 -5.65 -34.48
CA LYS A 16 25.55 -4.67 -33.74
C LYS A 16 25.51 -5.05 -32.25
N ALA A 17 25.85 -4.12 -31.38
CA ALA A 17 25.68 -4.34 -29.96
C ALA A 17 24.22 -4.65 -29.69
N THR A 18 23.95 -5.62 -28.78
CA THR A 18 22.61 -5.82 -28.26
C THR A 18 22.11 -4.51 -27.65
N HIS A 19 20.82 -4.22 -27.78
CA HIS A 19 20.24 -3.02 -27.19
C HIS A 19 20.44 -3.08 -25.67
N ALA A 20 21.33 -2.24 -25.17
CA ALA A 20 21.56 -2.10 -23.74
C ALA A 20 20.37 -1.36 -23.11
N VAL A 21 19.91 -1.83 -21.96
CA VAL A 21 18.83 -1.17 -21.17
C VAL A 21 19.27 0.24 -20.77
N ILE A 22 20.56 0.40 -20.44
CA ILE A 22 21.18 1.69 -20.13
C ILE A 22 22.13 2.05 -21.26
N GLY A 23 21.88 3.17 -21.93
CA GLY A 23 22.72 3.63 -23.05
C GLY A 23 24.20 3.75 -22.66
N GLY A 24 25.09 3.32 -23.56
CA GLY A 24 26.54 3.35 -23.34
C GLY A 24 27.09 2.27 -22.40
N ASN A 25 26.27 1.33 -21.94
CA ASN A 25 26.65 0.20 -21.09
C ASN A 25 26.46 -1.15 -21.79
N HIS A 26 27.14 -2.17 -21.26
CA HIS A 26 27.02 -3.55 -21.75
C HIS A 26 26.22 -4.45 -20.79
N ILE A 27 25.59 -3.87 -19.75
CA ILE A 27 24.80 -4.65 -18.81
C ILE A 27 23.52 -5.17 -19.47
N GLY A 28 23.27 -6.48 -19.30
CA GLY A 28 22.01 -7.10 -19.71
C GLY A 28 20.86 -6.78 -18.75
N ALA A 29 19.64 -6.92 -19.24
CA ALA A 29 18.42 -6.66 -18.44
C ALA A 29 18.36 -7.55 -17.20
N ASP A 30 18.73 -8.83 -17.33
CA ASP A 30 18.66 -9.80 -16.23
C ASP A 30 19.58 -9.43 -15.07
N MET A 31 20.83 -9.06 -15.38
CA MET A 31 21.78 -8.64 -14.35
C MET A 31 21.33 -7.34 -13.68
N LEU A 32 20.79 -6.41 -14.45
CA LEU A 32 20.26 -5.15 -13.91
C LEU A 32 19.06 -5.41 -12.99
N ALA A 33 18.15 -6.29 -13.39
CA ALA A 33 17.02 -6.70 -12.57
C ALA A 33 17.48 -7.37 -11.27
N GLN A 34 18.48 -8.27 -11.35
CA GLN A 34 19.03 -8.93 -10.17
C GLN A 34 19.63 -7.93 -9.18
N ILE A 35 20.42 -6.96 -9.65
CA ILE A 35 21.02 -5.90 -8.82
C ILE A 35 19.94 -5.13 -8.05
N VAL A 36 18.85 -4.76 -8.74
CA VAL A 36 17.74 -4.01 -8.14
C VAL A 36 16.97 -4.86 -7.14
N ILE A 37 16.69 -6.12 -7.45
CA ILE A 37 16.05 -7.08 -6.55
C ILE A 37 16.90 -7.28 -5.29
N ASP A 38 18.20 -7.52 -5.45
CA ASP A 38 19.12 -7.71 -4.33
C ASP A 38 19.13 -6.49 -3.41
N LYS A 39 19.16 -5.28 -3.97
CA LYS A 39 19.14 -4.05 -3.18
C LYS A 39 17.83 -3.83 -2.44
N TYR A 40 16.69 -3.88 -3.14
CA TYR A 40 15.41 -3.42 -2.60
C TYR A 40 14.57 -4.52 -1.97
N ARG A 41 14.66 -5.75 -2.45
CA ARG A 41 13.92 -6.89 -1.89
C ARG A 41 14.70 -7.62 -0.82
N TYR A 42 16.02 -7.82 -1.04
CA TYR A 42 16.86 -8.58 -0.12
C TYR A 42 17.73 -7.69 0.77
N HIS A 43 17.61 -6.36 0.63
CA HIS A 43 18.35 -5.37 1.42
C HIS A 43 19.88 -5.56 1.38
N LEU A 44 20.40 -6.09 0.26
CA LEU A 44 21.82 -6.32 0.06
C LEU A 44 22.51 -5.03 -0.39
N PRO A 45 23.40 -4.44 0.42
CA PRO A 45 24.09 -3.22 0.04
C PRO A 45 24.93 -3.39 -1.24
N GLU A 46 25.05 -2.33 -2.02
CA GLU A 46 25.76 -2.37 -3.31
C GLU A 46 27.20 -2.85 -3.18
N TYR A 47 27.92 -2.45 -2.13
CA TYR A 47 29.29 -2.90 -1.90
C TYR A 47 29.36 -4.41 -1.64
N CYS A 48 28.33 -5.03 -1.03
CA CYS A 48 28.25 -6.48 -0.88
C CYS A 48 28.03 -7.17 -2.22
N GLN A 49 27.17 -6.62 -3.07
CA GLN A 49 26.92 -7.13 -4.41
C GLN A 49 28.20 -7.07 -5.27
N VAL A 50 28.95 -5.95 -5.21
CA VAL A 50 30.25 -5.82 -5.91
C VAL A 50 31.22 -6.90 -5.48
N ARG A 51 31.27 -7.25 -4.19
CA ARG A 51 32.12 -8.34 -3.68
C ARG A 51 31.68 -9.70 -4.23
N GLN A 52 30.39 -9.99 -4.21
CA GLN A 52 29.87 -11.24 -4.78
C GLN A 52 30.21 -11.37 -6.26
N TYR A 53 30.06 -10.30 -7.05
CA TYR A 53 30.45 -10.32 -8.45
C TYR A 53 31.95 -10.49 -8.63
N ALA A 54 32.79 -9.92 -7.77
CA ALA A 54 34.24 -10.09 -7.78
C ALA A 54 34.65 -11.56 -7.49
N ASP A 55 33.96 -12.22 -6.55
CA ASP A 55 34.15 -13.64 -6.25
C ASP A 55 33.82 -14.54 -7.46
N LEU A 56 32.84 -14.11 -8.27
CA LEU A 56 32.48 -14.75 -9.54
C LEU A 56 33.40 -14.34 -10.72
N GLY A 57 34.44 -13.55 -10.47
CA GLY A 57 35.40 -13.11 -11.47
C GLY A 57 35.05 -11.79 -12.19
N LEU A 58 33.93 -11.15 -11.84
CA LEU A 58 33.49 -9.88 -12.44
C LEU A 58 33.84 -8.71 -11.52
N LYS A 59 34.92 -7.99 -11.86
CA LYS A 59 35.35 -6.81 -11.12
C LYS A 59 34.59 -5.56 -11.58
N LEU A 60 33.71 -5.04 -10.76
CA LEU A 60 32.93 -3.83 -11.00
C LEU A 60 33.25 -2.75 -9.95
N PRO A 61 33.47 -1.49 -10.35
CA PRO A 61 33.48 -0.38 -9.40
C PRO A 61 32.10 -0.19 -8.76
N THR A 62 32.05 0.12 -7.46
CA THR A 62 30.78 0.41 -6.77
C THR A 62 30.02 1.57 -7.43
N SER A 63 30.72 2.59 -7.90
CA SER A 63 30.12 3.72 -8.61
C SER A 63 29.43 3.33 -9.93
N THR A 64 29.89 2.28 -10.59
CA THR A 64 29.25 1.76 -11.81
C THR A 64 27.90 1.10 -11.46
N LEU A 65 27.89 0.27 -10.41
CA LEU A 65 26.67 -0.40 -9.94
C LEU A 65 25.67 0.62 -9.40
N ASP A 66 26.13 1.59 -8.63
CA ASP A 66 25.31 2.70 -8.13
C ASP A 66 24.69 3.50 -9.28
N GLY A 67 25.47 3.84 -10.30
CA GLY A 67 24.98 4.52 -11.51
C GLY A 67 23.90 3.70 -12.25
N TRP A 68 24.03 2.38 -12.30
CA TRP A 68 23.00 1.51 -12.87
C TRP A 68 21.71 1.51 -12.06
N VAL A 69 21.82 1.40 -10.73
CA VAL A 69 20.65 1.46 -9.83
C VAL A 69 19.90 2.78 -9.98
N HIS A 70 20.62 3.90 -10.05
CA HIS A 70 20.01 5.22 -10.23
C HIS A 70 19.36 5.44 -11.60
N ALA A 71 19.81 4.71 -12.64
CA ALA A 71 19.21 4.80 -13.96
C ALA A 71 17.91 4.00 -14.13
N VAL A 72 17.64 3.01 -13.25
CA VAL A 72 16.46 2.12 -13.37
C VAL A 72 15.13 2.85 -13.21
N PRO A 73 14.94 3.78 -12.24
CA PRO A 73 13.65 4.44 -12.04
C PRO A 73 13.11 5.09 -13.33
N SER A 74 13.97 5.81 -14.07
CA SER A 74 13.55 6.44 -15.32
C SER A 74 13.13 5.44 -16.42
N ARG A 75 13.59 4.20 -16.34
CA ARG A 75 13.21 3.11 -17.27
C ARG A 75 11.89 2.46 -16.88
N LEU A 76 11.58 2.45 -15.59
CA LEU A 76 10.35 1.88 -15.04
C LEU A 76 9.21 2.89 -14.94
N GLU A 77 9.45 4.18 -15.21
CA GLU A 77 8.46 5.25 -15.06
C GLU A 77 7.15 4.95 -15.79
N ARG A 78 7.22 4.51 -17.06
CA ARG A 78 6.03 4.15 -17.83
C ARG A 78 5.26 2.96 -17.25
N VAL A 79 5.99 1.99 -16.68
CA VAL A 79 5.36 0.84 -16.01
C VAL A 79 4.67 1.30 -14.74
N TYR A 80 5.33 2.17 -13.96
CA TYR A 80 4.74 2.77 -12.78
C TYR A 80 3.48 3.59 -13.11
N GLU A 81 3.52 4.42 -14.14
CA GLU A 81 2.37 5.21 -14.58
C GLU A 81 1.20 4.32 -15.02
N ALA A 82 1.48 3.27 -15.81
CA ALA A 82 0.45 2.31 -16.22
C ALA A 82 -0.18 1.58 -15.03
N LEU A 83 0.64 1.13 -14.06
CA LEU A 83 0.17 0.51 -12.82
C LEU A 83 -0.67 1.48 -11.99
N ARG A 84 -0.21 2.73 -11.85
CA ARG A 84 -0.94 3.78 -11.14
C ARG A 84 -2.30 4.06 -11.76
N ASP A 85 -2.35 4.16 -13.09
CA ASP A 85 -3.60 4.39 -13.82
C ASP A 85 -4.55 3.20 -13.69
N ASP A 86 -4.06 1.96 -13.75
CA ASP A 86 -4.87 0.76 -13.56
C ASP A 86 -5.48 0.70 -12.15
N VAL A 87 -4.67 0.94 -11.12
CA VAL A 87 -5.14 0.99 -9.73
C VAL A 87 -6.15 2.12 -9.52
N ARG A 88 -5.94 3.30 -10.10
CA ARG A 88 -6.87 4.44 -10.00
C ARG A 88 -8.21 4.20 -10.72
N ASN A 89 -8.23 3.34 -11.73
CA ASN A 89 -9.44 2.94 -12.44
C ASN A 89 -10.20 1.80 -11.75
N SER A 90 -9.72 1.33 -10.59
CA SER A 90 -10.45 0.39 -9.75
C SER A 90 -11.72 1.03 -9.19
N ASP A 91 -12.73 0.23 -8.92
CA ASP A 91 -13.95 0.63 -8.20
C ASP A 91 -13.86 0.41 -6.68
N TYR A 92 -12.76 -0.21 -6.20
CA TYR A 92 -12.52 -0.42 -4.77
C TYR A 92 -11.04 -0.24 -4.41
N LEU A 93 -10.73 0.85 -3.73
CA LEU A 93 -9.38 1.16 -3.24
C LEU A 93 -9.26 1.04 -1.72
N GLN A 94 -8.10 0.56 -1.28
CA GLN A 94 -7.63 0.75 0.09
C GLN A 94 -6.50 1.77 0.10
N ILE A 95 -6.58 2.75 0.99
CA ILE A 95 -5.59 3.83 1.07
C ILE A 95 -5.05 3.90 2.50
N ALA A 96 -3.73 4.00 2.59
CA ALA A 96 -3.03 4.17 3.86
C ALA A 96 -1.77 5.03 3.70
N GLU A 97 -1.34 5.69 4.78
CA GLU A 97 -0.05 6.35 4.85
C GLU A 97 0.97 5.44 5.55
N VAL A 98 2.04 5.11 4.84
CA VAL A 98 3.17 4.36 5.39
C VAL A 98 4.20 5.33 5.96
N PRO A 99 4.40 5.37 7.29
CA PRO A 99 5.40 6.23 7.88
C PRO A 99 6.80 5.64 7.72
N TRP A 100 7.78 6.49 7.44
CA TRP A 100 9.19 6.12 7.50
C TRP A 100 10.08 7.25 7.99
N ARG A 101 11.32 6.90 8.28
CA ARG A 101 12.34 7.87 8.66
C ARG A 101 13.08 8.34 7.43
N ILE A 102 13.08 9.65 7.22
CA ILE A 102 13.87 10.32 6.20
C ILE A 102 15.12 10.88 6.89
N ALA A 103 16.29 10.41 6.49
CA ALA A 103 17.56 10.94 6.96
C ALA A 103 17.93 12.16 6.09
N ASP A 104 17.74 13.35 6.61
CA ASP A 104 18.11 14.59 5.93
C ASP A 104 19.61 14.87 6.08
N SER A 105 20.25 14.31 7.12
CA SER A 105 21.69 14.36 7.38
C SER A 105 22.09 13.21 8.30
N PRO A 106 23.40 12.94 8.52
CA PRO A 106 23.86 11.90 9.46
C PRO A 106 23.36 12.08 10.90
N VAL A 107 23.00 13.30 11.30
CA VAL A 107 22.56 13.62 12.66
C VAL A 107 21.08 13.98 12.75
N ASN A 108 20.42 14.30 11.63
CA ASN A 108 19.03 14.72 11.60
C ASN A 108 18.17 13.74 10.80
N SER A 109 17.07 13.31 11.40
CA SER A 109 16.04 12.54 10.70
C SER A 109 14.66 13.11 11.02
N ARG A 110 13.78 13.11 10.04
CA ARG A 110 12.37 13.48 10.20
C ARG A 110 11.46 12.31 9.86
N LYS A 111 10.27 12.31 10.42
CA LYS A 111 9.21 11.40 10.02
C LYS A 111 8.60 11.91 8.71
N GLY A 112 8.55 11.05 7.73
CA GLY A 112 7.84 11.29 6.46
C GLY A 112 6.85 10.18 6.17
N TYR A 113 6.10 10.34 5.09
CA TYR A 113 5.05 9.40 4.68
C TYR A 113 5.12 9.13 3.18
N ALA A 114 4.82 7.90 2.81
CA ALA A 114 4.41 7.54 1.47
C ALA A 114 2.93 7.14 1.51
N TRP A 115 2.20 7.51 0.49
CA TRP A 115 0.81 7.12 0.32
C TRP A 115 0.77 5.80 -0.42
N GLN A 116 0.05 4.82 0.12
CA GLN A 116 -0.19 3.54 -0.51
C GLN A 116 -1.62 3.52 -1.05
N PHE A 117 -1.76 3.14 -2.31
CA PHE A 117 -3.04 2.88 -2.96
C PHE A 117 -3.06 1.44 -3.42
N LEU A 118 -3.99 0.67 -2.93
CA LEU A 118 -4.15 -0.75 -3.22
C LEU A 118 -5.49 -0.98 -3.90
N ASP A 119 -5.46 -1.63 -5.05
CA ASP A 119 -6.65 -2.18 -5.69
C ASP A 119 -7.09 -3.43 -4.91
N ASN A 120 -8.29 -3.40 -4.37
CA ASN A 120 -8.81 -4.50 -3.56
C ASN A 120 -9.93 -5.29 -4.27
N ARG A 121 -9.99 -5.21 -5.58
CA ARG A 121 -10.87 -6.10 -6.36
C ARG A 121 -10.44 -7.56 -6.23
N PRO A 122 -11.37 -8.53 -6.29
CA PRO A 122 -11.05 -9.94 -6.10
C PRO A 122 -9.99 -10.51 -7.05
N GLN A 123 -9.86 -9.94 -8.25
CA GLN A 123 -8.95 -10.40 -9.30
C GLN A 123 -7.64 -9.62 -9.35
N SER A 124 -7.52 -8.54 -8.60
CA SER A 124 -6.34 -7.68 -8.55
C SER A 124 -5.88 -7.45 -7.12
N HIS A 125 -4.59 -7.39 -6.93
CA HIS A 125 -3.95 -6.95 -5.69
C HIS A 125 -2.82 -5.98 -6.02
N ASP A 126 -3.00 -5.24 -7.11
CA ASP A 126 -2.02 -4.28 -7.58
C ASP A 126 -1.99 -3.07 -6.66
N LEU A 127 -0.82 -2.57 -6.40
CA LEU A 127 -0.62 -1.42 -5.54
C LEU A 127 0.48 -0.51 -6.06
N TYR A 128 0.37 0.77 -5.75
CA TYR A 128 1.47 1.70 -5.95
C TYR A 128 1.68 2.58 -4.72
N PHE A 129 2.89 3.12 -4.62
CA PHE A 129 3.26 4.10 -3.61
C PHE A 129 3.45 5.46 -4.25
N LEU A 130 2.88 6.49 -3.65
CA LEU A 130 3.07 7.87 -4.03
C LEU A 130 3.87 8.59 -2.95
N TYR A 131 5.05 9.09 -3.30
CA TYR A 131 5.91 9.85 -2.41
C TYR A 131 5.89 11.33 -2.78
N MET A 132 5.38 12.16 -1.89
CA MET A 132 5.29 13.61 -2.06
C MET A 132 6.17 14.33 -1.03
N ASN A 133 7.48 14.10 -1.14
CA ASN A 133 8.49 14.65 -0.23
C ASN A 133 8.19 14.39 1.26
N GLY A 134 7.60 13.24 1.56
CA GLY A 134 7.19 12.84 2.90
C GLY A 134 5.97 13.57 3.45
N SER A 135 5.25 14.32 2.62
CA SER A 135 4.05 15.06 3.03
C SER A 135 2.89 14.13 3.39
N ARG A 136 2.20 14.45 4.49
CA ARG A 136 0.92 13.85 4.91
C ARG A 136 -0.26 14.79 4.66
N ALA A 137 -0.09 15.81 3.83
CA ALA A 137 -1.13 16.81 3.57
C ALA A 137 -2.31 16.23 2.78
N GLY A 138 -3.52 16.62 3.13
CA GLY A 138 -4.75 16.19 2.46
C GLY A 138 -4.88 16.62 1.00
N THR A 139 -4.02 17.52 0.54
CA THR A 139 -3.92 17.89 -0.87
C THR A 139 -3.45 16.73 -1.75
N VAL A 140 -2.67 15.77 -1.18
CA VAL A 140 -2.16 14.61 -1.92
C VAL A 140 -3.30 13.67 -2.33
N PRO A 141 -4.11 13.11 -1.40
CA PRO A 141 -5.21 12.25 -1.80
C PRO A 141 -6.29 13.02 -2.59
N ARG A 142 -6.50 14.32 -2.34
CA ARG A 142 -7.46 15.12 -3.13
C ARG A 142 -7.05 15.23 -4.61
N ALA A 143 -5.78 15.40 -4.89
CA ALA A 143 -5.28 15.46 -6.26
C ALA A 143 -5.35 14.08 -6.94
N GLU A 144 -4.99 13.03 -6.19
CA GLU A 144 -4.91 11.66 -6.72
C GLU A 144 -6.30 11.06 -7.00
N LEU A 145 -7.28 11.38 -6.15
CA LEU A 145 -8.64 10.82 -6.21
C LEU A 145 -9.67 11.76 -6.86
N ARG A 146 -9.22 12.79 -7.58
CA ARG A 146 -10.10 13.82 -8.16
C ARG A 146 -11.26 13.25 -8.96
N ASP A 147 -10.98 12.24 -9.79
CA ASP A 147 -11.93 11.65 -10.73
C ASP A 147 -12.37 10.23 -10.32
N PHE A 148 -12.01 9.81 -9.10
CA PHE A 148 -12.32 8.48 -8.60
C PHE A 148 -13.82 8.31 -8.39
N ARG A 149 -14.30 7.09 -8.68
CA ARG A 149 -15.68 6.65 -8.45
C ARG A 149 -15.67 5.25 -7.88
N GLY A 150 -16.39 5.02 -6.78
CA GLY A 150 -16.47 3.70 -6.15
C GLY A 150 -16.26 3.75 -4.65
N ALA A 151 -15.78 2.67 -4.08
CA ALA A 151 -15.55 2.53 -2.65
C ALA A 151 -14.07 2.81 -2.29
N ILE A 152 -13.86 3.56 -1.19
CA ILE A 152 -12.52 3.83 -0.65
C ILE A 152 -12.49 3.43 0.81
N GLN A 153 -11.61 2.50 1.15
CA GLN A 153 -11.39 2.08 2.53
C GLN A 153 -10.15 2.76 3.13
N THR A 154 -10.30 3.36 4.31
CA THR A 154 -9.22 4.07 5.02
C THR A 154 -9.15 3.66 6.49
N ASP A 155 -8.11 4.13 7.20
CA ASP A 155 -7.95 3.96 8.65
C ASP A 155 -8.81 4.92 9.49
N GLY A 156 -9.58 5.78 8.83
CA GLY A 156 -10.40 6.80 9.49
C GLY A 156 -9.62 8.06 9.86
N TYR A 157 -8.49 8.33 9.24
CA TYR A 157 -7.82 9.61 9.40
C TYR A 157 -8.64 10.74 8.77
N GLY A 158 -8.86 11.82 9.53
CA GLY A 158 -9.74 12.92 9.12
C GLY A 158 -9.38 13.66 7.84
N VAL A 159 -8.23 13.34 7.25
CA VAL A 159 -7.83 13.87 5.95
C VAL A 159 -8.73 13.37 4.82
N TYR A 160 -9.43 12.27 5.04
CA TYR A 160 -10.34 11.64 4.08
C TYR A 160 -11.81 12.07 4.23
N ASP A 161 -12.16 12.84 5.25
CA ASP A 161 -13.56 13.22 5.55
C ASP A 161 -14.25 13.93 4.38
N TYR A 162 -13.49 14.59 3.51
CA TYR A 162 -14.04 15.24 2.32
C TYR A 162 -14.63 14.26 1.30
N LEU A 163 -14.24 12.99 1.35
CA LEU A 163 -14.76 11.96 0.44
C LEU A 163 -16.23 11.65 0.74
N GLU A 164 -16.69 11.85 1.97
CA GLU A 164 -18.11 11.70 2.35
C GLU A 164 -19.01 12.72 1.67
N LEU A 165 -18.44 13.81 1.16
CA LEU A 165 -19.17 14.88 0.46
C LEU A 165 -19.29 14.64 -1.04
N LEU A 166 -18.71 13.54 -1.55
CA LEU A 166 -18.70 13.21 -2.98
C LEU A 166 -19.77 12.15 -3.27
N ASP A 167 -20.76 12.48 -4.11
CA ASP A 167 -21.91 11.62 -4.43
C ASP A 167 -21.50 10.28 -5.09
N ASN A 168 -20.32 10.24 -5.71
CA ASN A 168 -19.81 9.08 -6.43
C ASN A 168 -18.77 8.26 -5.66
N VAL A 169 -18.53 8.58 -4.38
CA VAL A 169 -17.56 7.89 -3.53
C VAL A 169 -18.24 7.36 -2.27
N THR A 170 -18.02 6.09 -1.96
CA THR A 170 -18.42 5.49 -0.69
C THR A 170 -17.19 5.34 0.21
N LEU A 171 -17.13 6.11 1.29
CA LEU A 171 -16.02 6.01 2.24
C LEU A 171 -16.27 4.88 3.25
N LEU A 172 -15.31 3.97 3.34
CA LEU A 172 -15.33 2.81 4.22
C LEU A 172 -14.27 2.91 5.31
N GLY A 173 -14.60 2.48 6.51
CA GLY A 173 -13.62 2.32 7.60
C GLY A 173 -12.98 0.94 7.61
N CYS A 174 -11.71 0.85 7.99
CA CYS A 174 -11.01 -0.40 8.13
C CYS A 174 -11.24 -1.03 9.52
N MET A 175 -11.91 -2.18 9.56
CA MET A 175 -12.22 -2.90 10.82
C MET A 175 -10.96 -3.36 11.56
N ALA A 176 -9.87 -3.66 10.87
CA ALA A 176 -8.60 -3.99 11.50
C ALA A 176 -8.02 -2.81 12.30
N HIS A 177 -8.17 -1.58 11.79
CA HIS A 177 -7.76 -0.38 12.52
C HIS A 177 -8.70 -0.09 13.71
N VAL A 178 -9.99 -0.35 13.56
CA VAL A 178 -10.94 -0.28 14.67
C VAL A 178 -10.53 -1.26 15.77
N ARG A 179 -10.27 -2.52 15.43
CA ARG A 179 -9.82 -3.55 16.36
C ARG A 179 -8.53 -3.15 17.09
N ARG A 180 -7.56 -2.63 16.36
CA ARG A 180 -6.29 -2.15 16.95
C ARG A 180 -6.52 -1.07 17.98
N LYS A 181 -7.36 -0.07 17.68
CA LYS A 181 -7.69 1.00 18.65
C LYS A 181 -8.26 0.47 19.95
N PHE A 182 -9.14 -0.54 19.90
CA PHE A 182 -9.66 -1.19 21.11
C PHE A 182 -8.59 -2.02 21.82
N THR A 183 -7.74 -2.72 21.09
CA THR A 183 -6.63 -3.48 21.68
C THR A 183 -5.65 -2.54 22.41
N ASP A 184 -5.32 -1.40 21.81
CA ASP A 184 -4.45 -0.37 22.42
C ASP A 184 -5.09 0.24 23.67
N ALA A 185 -6.42 0.35 23.71
CA ALA A 185 -7.17 0.88 24.85
C ALA A 185 -7.28 -0.11 26.04
N GLN A 186 -6.87 -1.38 25.89
CA GLN A 186 -6.93 -2.37 26.98
C GLN A 186 -6.11 -1.97 28.20
N ALA A 187 -5.03 -1.21 28.02
CA ALA A 187 -4.20 -0.73 29.12
C ALA A 187 -4.93 0.28 30.03
N SER A 188 -5.87 1.07 29.48
CA SER A 188 -6.59 2.10 30.21
C SER A 188 -8.03 1.71 30.58
N HIS A 189 -8.68 0.90 29.73
CA HIS A 189 -10.10 0.53 29.88
C HIS A 189 -10.29 -0.96 29.54
N PRO A 190 -9.75 -1.90 30.33
CA PRO A 190 -9.66 -3.32 29.99
C PRO A 190 -11.04 -3.96 29.71
N GLU A 191 -12.04 -3.69 30.51
CA GLU A 191 -13.38 -4.32 30.39
C GLU A 191 -14.09 -3.87 29.11
N LEU A 192 -14.12 -2.57 28.84
CA LEU A 192 -14.75 -2.01 27.64
C LEU A 192 -14.00 -2.46 26.38
N ALA A 193 -12.68 -2.44 26.40
CA ALA A 193 -11.86 -2.86 25.28
C ALA A 193 -12.04 -4.35 24.98
N MET A 194 -12.05 -5.22 26.00
CA MET A 194 -12.30 -6.65 25.81
C MET A 194 -13.71 -6.91 25.27
N GLN A 195 -14.71 -6.16 25.71
CA GLN A 195 -16.07 -6.32 25.20
C GLN A 195 -16.16 -5.92 23.73
N ALA A 196 -15.52 -4.81 23.33
CA ALA A 196 -15.45 -4.38 21.93
C ALA A 196 -14.73 -5.41 21.05
N VAL A 197 -13.60 -5.94 21.52
CA VAL A 197 -12.83 -6.98 20.80
C VAL A 197 -13.68 -8.24 20.62
N LYS A 198 -14.46 -8.67 21.59
CA LYS A 198 -15.37 -9.83 21.46
C LYS A 198 -16.41 -9.62 20.34
N TRP A 199 -17.00 -8.43 20.22
CA TRP A 199 -17.89 -8.12 19.11
C TRP A 199 -17.22 -8.23 17.74
N LEU A 200 -15.99 -7.73 17.66
CA LEU A 200 -15.19 -7.79 16.42
C LEU A 200 -14.77 -9.23 16.09
N ASP A 201 -14.37 -10.02 17.07
CA ASP A 201 -14.01 -11.42 16.88
C ASP A 201 -15.19 -12.22 16.32
N LEU A 202 -16.42 -12.00 16.79
CA LEU A 202 -17.62 -12.62 16.21
C LEU A 202 -17.81 -12.30 14.72
N LEU A 203 -17.47 -11.08 14.30
CA LEU A 203 -17.54 -10.69 12.88
C LEU A 203 -16.44 -11.36 12.06
N TYR A 204 -15.20 -11.43 12.58
CA TYR A 204 -14.09 -12.11 11.92
C TYR A 204 -14.33 -13.62 11.82
N ASP A 205 -14.82 -14.26 12.87
CA ASP A 205 -15.17 -15.69 12.86
C ASP A 205 -16.22 -16.01 11.80
N LEU A 206 -17.19 -15.11 11.61
CA LEU A 206 -18.19 -15.27 10.56
C LEU A 206 -17.56 -15.24 9.16
N GLU A 207 -16.63 -14.31 8.90
CA GLU A 207 -15.91 -14.19 7.63
C GLU A 207 -15.00 -15.39 7.37
N GLU A 208 -14.21 -15.80 8.38
CA GLU A 208 -13.33 -16.96 8.27
C GLU A 208 -14.11 -18.25 8.00
N TYR A 209 -15.23 -18.43 8.68
CA TYR A 209 -16.09 -19.59 8.45
C TYR A 209 -16.63 -19.65 7.00
N GLN A 210 -17.04 -18.51 6.43
CA GLN A 210 -17.51 -18.48 5.05
C GLN A 210 -16.36 -18.75 4.06
N LYS A 211 -15.19 -18.19 4.27
CA LYS A 211 -14.00 -18.44 3.47
C LYS A 211 -13.58 -19.91 3.52
N ALA A 212 -13.57 -20.52 4.69
CA ALA A 212 -13.21 -21.93 4.88
C ALA A 212 -14.18 -22.89 4.14
N LYS A 213 -15.43 -22.48 3.94
CA LYS A 213 -16.42 -23.23 3.17
C LYS A 213 -16.33 -23.02 1.66
N GLY A 214 -15.49 -22.10 1.20
CA GLY A 214 -15.44 -21.71 -0.22
C GLY A 214 -16.71 -21.02 -0.69
N ALA A 215 -17.38 -20.27 0.20
CA ALA A 215 -18.64 -19.57 -0.14
C ALA A 215 -18.41 -18.53 -1.23
N THR A 216 -19.40 -18.35 -2.10
CA THR A 216 -19.38 -17.30 -3.12
C THR A 216 -19.56 -15.91 -2.50
N TYR A 217 -19.26 -14.84 -3.26
CA TYR A 217 -19.45 -13.48 -2.78
C TYR A 217 -20.91 -13.18 -2.43
N GLU A 218 -21.87 -13.71 -3.20
CA GLU A 218 -23.30 -13.56 -2.95
C GLU A 218 -23.71 -14.26 -1.66
N GLU A 219 -23.19 -15.46 -1.40
CA GLU A 219 -23.45 -16.20 -0.17
C GLU A 219 -22.86 -15.47 1.04
N ILE A 220 -21.65 -14.90 0.89
CA ILE A 220 -21.02 -14.08 1.94
C ILE A 220 -21.86 -12.82 2.21
N ALA A 221 -22.30 -12.11 1.17
CA ALA A 221 -23.15 -10.94 1.29
C ALA A 221 -24.47 -11.27 2.01
N ALA A 222 -25.15 -12.33 1.61
CA ALA A 222 -26.37 -12.78 2.27
C ALA A 222 -26.16 -13.12 3.76
N LYS A 223 -25.03 -13.74 4.11
CA LYS A 223 -24.67 -14.04 5.50
C LYS A 223 -24.30 -12.79 6.31
N ARG A 224 -23.63 -11.83 5.69
CA ARG A 224 -23.38 -10.53 6.32
C ARG A 224 -24.69 -9.84 6.66
N GLN A 225 -25.64 -9.79 5.73
CA GLN A 225 -26.98 -9.26 5.96
C GLN A 225 -27.68 -9.95 7.12
N ALA A 226 -27.73 -11.27 7.10
CA ALA A 226 -28.50 -12.05 8.07
C ALA A 226 -27.87 -12.13 9.47
N LYS A 227 -26.53 -12.08 9.58
CA LYS A 227 -25.84 -12.30 10.85
C LYS A 227 -24.89 -11.17 11.27
N ALA A 228 -24.12 -10.61 10.34
CA ALA A 228 -23.17 -9.56 10.71
C ALA A 228 -23.88 -8.26 11.08
N LEU A 229 -24.89 -7.82 10.32
CA LEU A 229 -25.66 -6.61 10.62
C LEU A 229 -26.25 -6.60 12.04
N PRO A 230 -26.99 -7.62 12.50
CA PRO A 230 -27.50 -7.66 13.87
C PRO A 230 -26.40 -7.54 14.94
N ILE A 231 -25.23 -8.19 14.71
CA ILE A 231 -24.08 -8.08 15.63
C ILE A 231 -23.57 -6.64 15.65
N MET A 232 -23.46 -6.03 14.51
CA MET A 232 -22.97 -4.66 14.36
C MET A 232 -23.95 -3.65 14.97
N ASP A 233 -25.24 -3.80 14.75
CA ASP A 233 -26.28 -2.97 15.39
C ASP A 233 -26.24 -3.09 16.92
N ALA A 234 -26.04 -4.29 17.43
CA ALA A 234 -25.88 -4.51 18.86
C ALA A 234 -24.61 -3.86 19.42
N MET A 235 -23.51 -3.96 18.68
CA MET A 235 -22.24 -3.30 19.02
C MET A 235 -22.38 -1.77 19.03
N VAL A 236 -23.06 -1.19 18.05
CA VAL A 236 -23.31 0.26 17.99
C VAL A 236 -24.15 0.72 19.17
N LYS A 237 -25.26 0.05 19.46
CA LYS A 237 -26.11 0.36 20.62
C LYS A 237 -25.36 0.26 21.94
N TRP A 238 -24.52 -0.75 22.07
CA TRP A 238 -23.64 -0.88 23.24
C TRP A 238 -22.65 0.28 23.34
N MET A 239 -21.96 0.65 22.27
CA MET A 239 -21.05 1.79 22.27
C MET A 239 -21.74 3.09 22.62
N GLU A 240 -22.97 3.31 22.14
CA GLU A 240 -23.79 4.47 22.50
C GLU A 240 -24.09 4.51 23.99
N SER A 241 -24.47 3.36 24.57
CA SER A 241 -24.76 3.26 26.00
C SER A 241 -23.53 3.51 26.87
N GLU A 242 -22.36 3.04 26.47
CA GLU A 242 -21.12 3.28 27.20
C GLU A 242 -20.61 4.72 27.04
N HIS A 243 -20.79 5.32 25.88
CA HIS A 243 -20.43 6.72 25.66
C HIS A 243 -21.20 7.66 26.59
N THR A 244 -22.48 7.39 26.87
CA THR A 244 -23.28 8.19 27.79
C THR A 244 -22.81 8.10 29.25
N LYS A 245 -22.06 7.05 29.60
CA LYS A 245 -21.50 6.85 30.96
C LYS A 245 -20.13 7.50 31.13
N CYS A 246 -19.44 7.83 30.02
CA CYS A 246 -18.15 8.49 30.06
C CYS A 246 -18.29 9.98 30.37
N THR A 247 -17.43 10.50 31.27
CA THR A 247 -17.44 11.92 31.69
C THR A 247 -17.10 12.86 30.51
N PRO A 248 -17.64 14.11 30.52
CA PRO A 248 -17.46 15.08 29.43
C PRO A 248 -16.03 15.51 29.08
N SER A 249 -15.05 15.08 29.85
CA SER A 249 -13.62 15.40 29.64
C SER A 249 -12.89 14.45 28.65
N ALA A 250 -13.54 13.40 28.16
CA ALA A 250 -13.00 12.63 27.05
C ALA A 250 -13.08 13.46 25.75
N PRO A 251 -12.05 13.45 24.88
CA PRO A 251 -12.08 14.25 23.65
C PRO A 251 -13.25 13.83 22.76
N HIS A 252 -14.29 14.67 22.75
CA HIS A 252 -15.57 14.42 22.09
C HIS A 252 -15.51 14.15 20.56
N GLY A 253 -14.37 14.38 19.91
CA GLY A 253 -14.24 14.22 18.46
C GLY A 253 -13.94 12.81 17.97
N GLN A 254 -13.30 11.97 18.76
CA GLN A 254 -12.83 10.64 18.26
C GLN A 254 -13.89 9.54 18.40
N GLY A 255 -14.73 9.57 19.43
CA GLY A 255 -15.78 8.57 19.64
C GLY A 255 -16.90 8.65 18.59
N THR A 256 -17.32 9.87 18.25
CA THR A 256 -18.38 10.10 17.24
C THR A 256 -17.89 9.74 15.83
N ARG A 257 -16.62 10.05 15.52
CA ARG A 257 -16.00 9.66 14.23
C ARG A 257 -15.88 8.15 14.08
N LEU A 258 -15.44 7.43 15.11
CA LEU A 258 -15.38 5.97 15.09
C LEU A 258 -16.78 5.38 14.85
N ARG A 259 -17.82 5.97 15.44
CA ARG A 259 -19.22 5.59 15.25
C ARG A 259 -19.67 5.77 13.80
N LEU A 260 -19.45 6.96 13.22
CA LEU A 260 -19.83 7.25 11.83
C LEU A 260 -19.06 6.35 10.85
N GLN A 261 -17.78 6.10 11.08
CA GLN A 261 -16.97 5.23 10.24
C GLN A 261 -17.35 3.76 10.35
N VAL A 262 -17.65 3.28 11.55
CA VAL A 262 -18.20 1.93 11.75
C VAL A 262 -19.56 1.85 11.07
N MET A 263 -20.44 2.82 11.22
CA MET A 263 -21.76 2.82 10.58
C MET A 263 -21.68 2.94 9.05
N ALA A 264 -20.80 3.79 8.50
CA ALA A 264 -20.60 3.89 7.05
C ALA A 264 -20.03 2.59 6.45
N THR A 265 -19.05 1.97 7.12
CA THR A 265 -18.55 0.64 6.75
C THR A 265 -19.67 -0.41 6.80
N LEU A 266 -20.59 -0.30 7.76
CA LEU A 266 -21.73 -1.19 7.95
C LEU A 266 -22.75 -1.07 6.82
N ALA A 267 -23.14 0.16 6.50
CA ALA A 267 -24.12 0.43 5.45
C ALA A 267 -23.64 -0.02 4.06
N SER A 268 -22.34 0.03 3.81
CA SER A 268 -21.75 -0.32 2.51
C SER A 268 -21.35 -1.80 2.35
N LEU A 269 -21.30 -2.57 3.44
CA LEU A 269 -21.17 -4.03 3.39
C LEU A 269 -22.52 -4.71 3.05
N CYS A 270 -23.57 -3.92 2.94
CA CYS A 270 -24.92 -4.35 2.61
C CYS A 270 -25.45 -3.51 1.46
N PRO A 271 -25.30 -3.95 0.19
CA PRO A 271 -25.96 -3.31 -0.95
C PRO A 271 -27.48 -3.43 -0.85
#